data_45baf368f7cda0a5c0418722ddd5f654
#
_entry.id   45baf368f7cda0a5c0418722ddd5f654
#
_cell.length_a   1.000
_cell.length_b   1.000
_cell.length_c   1.000
_cell.angle_alpha   90.00
_cell.angle_beta   90.00
_cell.angle_gamma   90.00
#
_symmetry.space_group_name_H-M   'P 1'
#
loop_
_entity.id
_entity.type
_entity.pdbx_description
1 polymer ?
#
loop_
_entity_poly.entity_id
_entity_poly.type
_entity_poly.pdbx_seq_one_letter_code
_entity_poly.pdbx_strand_id
1 'polypeptide(L)'
;MKNTLTFIFLLVFFSTQNLRAQLQNTQPEFKTGSFQAGESLKYKIRYGFITAAEATLEVQEGKKQNNGERYFHYIAHGKTTGSFDFLMHVKNRYDSYVDQQTLLPYQFTENVREGNYKRNSYANFDREDNKVQASKGTYNVPANTFDIISLYYFARSLDLKNISVGESVHMNYFLDKAVYPANIEYLGKETISTETGKYECIKVSPTLQPGRVFRRDSKMYIWISNDANRIPVKIEVEILIGSLILELQSYSGLKYPVTAKRN
;
A
#
# COMPACT_ATOMS: atom_id res chain seq x y z
N MET A 1 55.74 33.77 45.23
CA MET A 1 56.19 33.41 43.91
C MET A 1 55.17 32.44 43.32
N LYS A 2 54.35 32.96 42.45
CA LYS A 2 53.13 32.27 41.97
C LYS A 2 53.40 31.74 40.59
N ASN A 3 53.35 30.41 40.44
CA ASN A 3 53.38 29.71 39.13
C ASN A 3 52.02 29.78 38.50
N THR A 4 51.87 30.51 37.43
CA THR A 4 50.70 30.57 36.59
C THR A 4 50.85 29.50 35.48
N LEU A 5 50.18 28.39 35.60
CA LEU A 5 50.07 27.38 34.56
C LEU A 5 48.99 27.85 33.57
N THR A 6 49.42 28.22 32.39
CA THR A 6 48.52 28.60 31.30
C THR A 6 48.00 27.35 30.66
N PHE A 7 46.76 26.99 30.94
CA PHE A 7 46.02 25.93 30.26
C PHE A 7 45.55 26.44 28.91
N ILE A 8 46.17 25.97 27.84
CA ILE A 8 45.71 26.20 26.47
C ILE A 8 44.50 25.26 26.27
N PHE A 9 43.30 25.82 26.34
CA PHE A 9 42.06 25.16 25.95
C PHE A 9 41.99 25.16 24.42
N LEU A 10 42.38 24.02 23.82
CA LEU A 10 42.15 23.77 22.41
C LEU A 10 40.63 23.56 22.24
N LEU A 11 39.94 24.62 21.87
CA LEU A 11 38.55 24.60 21.42
C LEU A 11 38.51 23.82 20.10
N VAL A 12 38.38 22.50 20.19
CA VAL A 12 37.93 21.70 19.08
C VAL A 12 36.46 22.10 18.85
N PHE A 13 36.26 22.99 17.89
CA PHE A 13 34.98 23.25 17.30
C PHE A 13 34.58 21.93 16.60
N PHE A 14 33.94 21.02 17.35
CA PHE A 14 33.06 20.03 16.76
C PHE A 14 31.92 20.85 16.14
N SER A 15 32.10 21.21 14.86
CA SER A 15 30.97 21.49 14.01
C SER A 15 30.07 20.28 14.07
N THR A 16 29.07 20.32 14.92
CA THR A 16 27.87 19.51 14.78
C THR A 16 27.27 19.92 13.44
N GLN A 17 27.83 19.40 12.38
CA GLN A 17 27.08 19.24 11.16
C GLN A 17 25.92 18.39 11.58
N ASN A 18 24.79 19.06 11.74
CA ASN A 18 23.51 18.41 11.68
C ASN A 18 23.56 17.52 10.43
N LEU A 19 23.90 16.26 10.63
CA LEU A 19 23.51 15.18 9.77
C LEU A 19 21.98 15.09 9.94
N ARG A 20 21.28 16.11 9.48
CA ARG A 20 19.97 15.89 8.90
C ARG A 20 20.32 14.94 7.76
N ALA A 21 20.15 13.64 8.03
CA ALA A 21 19.92 12.71 6.97
C ALA A 21 18.84 13.38 6.13
N GLN A 22 19.24 14.01 5.03
CA GLN A 22 18.34 14.22 3.92
C GLN A 22 17.91 12.80 3.60
N LEU A 23 16.77 12.41 4.17
CA LEU A 23 15.92 11.39 3.57
C LEU A 23 15.73 11.96 2.16
N GLN A 24 16.64 11.56 1.28
CA GLN A 24 16.46 11.78 -0.14
C GLN A 24 15.11 11.14 -0.43
N ASN A 25 14.14 11.99 -0.67
CA ASN A 25 12.77 11.65 -0.98
C ASN A 25 12.74 11.13 -2.42
N THR A 26 13.71 10.27 -2.74
CA THR A 26 13.79 9.56 -4.01
C THR A 26 12.72 8.50 -3.96
N GLN A 27 11.76 8.65 -4.84
CA GLN A 27 10.76 7.62 -5.08
C GLN A 27 11.49 6.31 -5.43
N PRO A 28 11.12 5.18 -4.82
CA PRO A 28 11.72 3.90 -5.18
C PRO A 28 11.64 3.67 -6.69
N GLU A 29 12.66 3.09 -7.26
CA GLU A 29 12.68 2.77 -8.68
C GLU A 29 11.52 1.83 -9.03
N PHE A 30 10.67 2.22 -9.97
CA PHE A 30 9.52 1.45 -10.40
C PHE A 30 9.46 1.33 -11.92
N LYS A 31 8.84 0.24 -12.38
CA LYS A 31 8.55 0.03 -13.79
C LYS A 31 7.05 0.18 -14.00
N THR A 32 6.64 1.20 -14.75
CA THR A 32 5.26 1.28 -15.20
C THR A 32 4.94 0.04 -16.02
N GLY A 33 3.93 -0.74 -15.58
CA GLY A 33 3.50 -1.81 -16.44
C GLY A 33 3.16 -3.16 -15.83
N SER A 34 3.02 -3.31 -14.52
CA SER A 34 2.55 -4.56 -13.92
C SER A 34 1.04 -4.80 -14.07
N PHE A 35 0.30 -3.82 -14.56
CA PHE A 35 -1.15 -3.86 -14.75
C PHE A 35 -1.56 -2.95 -15.92
N GLN A 36 -2.83 -3.02 -16.30
CA GLN A 36 -3.44 -2.18 -17.34
C GLN A 36 -4.91 -1.91 -17.02
N ALA A 37 -5.52 -0.95 -17.71
CA ALA A 37 -6.96 -0.74 -17.67
C ALA A 37 -7.69 -2.00 -18.17
N GLY A 38 -8.77 -2.37 -17.46
CA GLY A 38 -9.50 -3.62 -17.67
C GLY A 38 -9.08 -4.75 -16.73
N GLU A 39 -8.01 -4.59 -15.93
CA GLU A 39 -7.65 -5.57 -14.91
C GLU A 39 -8.74 -5.66 -13.83
N SER A 40 -9.13 -6.88 -13.48
CA SER A 40 -10.00 -7.17 -12.34
C SER A 40 -9.48 -8.38 -11.58
N LEU A 41 -9.27 -8.22 -10.28
CA LEU A 41 -8.81 -9.25 -9.34
C LEU A 41 -9.89 -9.48 -8.30
N LYS A 42 -10.34 -10.72 -8.13
CA LYS A 42 -11.35 -11.11 -7.13
C LYS A 42 -10.73 -11.97 -6.04
N TYR A 43 -11.05 -11.66 -4.81
CA TYR A 43 -10.54 -12.34 -3.62
C TYR A 43 -11.67 -12.85 -2.75
N LYS A 44 -11.47 -14.05 -2.19
CA LYS A 44 -12.22 -14.58 -1.08
C LYS A 44 -11.51 -14.19 0.22
N ILE A 45 -12.26 -13.72 1.21
CA ILE A 45 -11.75 -13.37 2.54
C ILE A 45 -12.29 -14.38 3.53
N ARG A 46 -11.38 -15.08 4.22
CA ARG A 46 -11.71 -16.07 5.23
C ARG A 46 -11.31 -15.60 6.62
N TYR A 47 -12.15 -15.92 7.57
CA TYR A 47 -11.85 -15.86 8.99
C TYR A 47 -11.94 -17.28 9.57
N GLY A 48 -10.80 -17.86 9.92
CA GLY A 48 -10.74 -19.29 10.22
C GLY A 48 -11.19 -20.14 9.02
N PHE A 49 -12.21 -20.96 9.23
CA PHE A 49 -12.77 -21.86 8.21
C PHE A 49 -13.93 -21.23 7.42
N ILE A 50 -14.39 -20.05 7.81
CA ILE A 50 -15.59 -19.44 7.25
C ILE A 50 -15.20 -18.42 6.19
N THR A 51 -15.85 -18.48 5.02
CA THR A 51 -15.80 -17.37 4.05
C THR A 51 -16.63 -16.22 4.61
N ALA A 52 -15.94 -15.15 5.00
CA ALA A 52 -16.53 -13.99 5.66
C ALA A 52 -16.93 -12.89 4.68
N ALA A 53 -16.13 -12.71 3.62
CA ALA A 53 -16.30 -11.59 2.70
C ALA A 53 -15.66 -11.90 1.33
N GLU A 54 -15.95 -11.03 0.38
CA GLU A 54 -15.31 -10.95 -0.93
C GLU A 54 -14.73 -9.55 -1.11
N ALA A 55 -13.63 -9.46 -1.87
CA ALA A 55 -13.08 -8.19 -2.33
C ALA A 55 -12.82 -8.25 -3.84
N THR A 56 -12.94 -7.09 -4.49
CA THR A 56 -12.59 -6.92 -5.90
C THR A 56 -11.72 -5.68 -6.03
N LEU A 57 -10.64 -5.81 -6.79
CA LEU A 57 -9.76 -4.72 -7.18
C LEU A 57 -9.83 -4.56 -8.70
N GLU A 58 -10.05 -3.35 -9.17
CA GLU A 58 -10.21 -3.06 -10.60
C GLU A 58 -9.34 -1.88 -11.00
N VAL A 59 -8.83 -1.93 -12.22
CA VAL A 59 -8.16 -0.82 -12.90
C VAL A 59 -9.01 -0.41 -14.09
N GLN A 60 -9.50 0.80 -14.08
CA GLN A 60 -10.22 1.39 -15.20
C GLN A 60 -9.42 2.53 -15.81
N GLU A 61 -9.64 2.82 -17.11
CA GLU A 61 -9.12 4.04 -17.70
C GLU A 61 -9.98 5.21 -17.23
N GLY A 62 -9.33 6.22 -16.66
CA GLY A 62 -9.99 7.44 -16.24
C GLY A 62 -10.23 8.37 -17.42
N LYS A 63 -11.18 9.30 -17.28
CA LYS A 63 -11.46 10.32 -18.29
C LYS A 63 -10.26 11.27 -18.40
N LYS A 64 -9.92 11.69 -19.62
CA LYS A 64 -8.91 12.72 -19.85
C LYS A 64 -9.25 13.98 -19.05
N GLN A 65 -8.28 14.52 -18.32
CA GLN A 65 -8.39 15.86 -17.75
C GLN A 65 -8.28 16.93 -18.86
N ASN A 66 -8.73 18.15 -18.57
CA ASN A 66 -8.70 19.26 -19.53
C ASN A 66 -7.29 19.60 -20.05
N ASN A 67 -6.25 19.27 -19.28
CA ASN A 67 -4.83 19.42 -19.65
C ASN A 67 -4.30 18.27 -20.53
N GLY A 68 -5.13 17.27 -20.88
CA GLY A 68 -4.74 16.12 -21.69
C GLY A 68 -4.08 14.98 -20.96
N GLU A 69 -3.84 15.10 -19.66
CA GLU A 69 -3.28 14.03 -18.83
C GLU A 69 -4.21 12.83 -18.75
N ARG A 70 -3.61 11.63 -18.76
CA ARG A 70 -4.31 10.37 -18.59
C ARG A 70 -4.16 9.91 -17.16
N TYR A 71 -5.22 9.34 -16.60
CA TYR A 71 -5.17 8.73 -15.29
C TYR A 71 -5.81 7.34 -15.29
N PHE A 72 -5.38 6.53 -14.32
CA PHE A 72 -6.07 5.31 -13.94
C PHE A 72 -7.11 5.62 -12.87
N HIS A 73 -8.22 4.92 -12.93
CA HIS A 73 -9.19 4.87 -11.86
C HIS A 73 -9.10 3.49 -11.20
N TYR A 74 -8.50 3.43 -10.03
CA TYR A 74 -8.44 2.21 -9.21
C TYR A 74 -9.67 2.14 -8.32
N ILE A 75 -10.30 0.98 -8.30
CA ILE A 75 -11.51 0.73 -7.54
C ILE A 75 -11.27 -0.50 -6.65
N ALA A 76 -11.55 -0.37 -5.36
CA ALA A 76 -11.56 -1.50 -4.43
C ALA A 76 -12.95 -1.62 -3.81
N HIS A 77 -13.53 -2.81 -3.90
CA HIS A 77 -14.78 -3.17 -3.25
C HIS A 77 -14.55 -4.26 -2.22
N GLY A 78 -15.24 -4.16 -1.09
CA GLY A 78 -15.31 -5.21 -0.09
C GLY A 78 -16.73 -5.38 0.41
N LYS A 79 -17.20 -6.62 0.50
CA LYS A 79 -18.52 -6.93 1.05
C LYS A 79 -18.50 -8.24 1.81
N THR A 80 -19.23 -8.31 2.91
CA THR A 80 -19.51 -9.57 3.61
C THR A 80 -20.42 -10.47 2.81
N THR A 81 -20.35 -11.78 3.05
CA THR A 81 -21.12 -12.80 2.34
C THR A 81 -21.66 -13.84 3.31
N GLY A 82 -22.72 -14.54 2.89
CA GLY A 82 -23.30 -15.67 3.63
C GLY A 82 -23.72 -15.31 5.06
N SER A 83 -23.42 -16.19 6.00
CA SER A 83 -23.77 -16.02 7.41
C SER A 83 -23.05 -14.85 8.10
N PHE A 84 -21.89 -14.45 7.59
CA PHE A 84 -21.17 -13.29 8.10
C PHE A 84 -21.89 -11.98 7.80
N ASP A 85 -22.58 -11.88 6.67
CA ASP A 85 -23.38 -10.70 6.32
C ASP A 85 -24.53 -10.47 7.30
N PHE A 86 -25.09 -11.56 7.84
CA PHE A 86 -26.11 -11.49 8.89
C PHE A 86 -25.55 -10.97 10.23
N LEU A 87 -24.31 -11.33 10.57
CA LEU A 87 -23.64 -10.88 11.81
C LEU A 87 -23.16 -9.44 11.71
N MET A 88 -22.57 -9.08 10.59
CA MET A 88 -22.03 -7.75 10.33
C MET A 88 -22.10 -7.45 8.83
N HIS A 89 -23.05 -6.64 8.43
CA HIS A 89 -23.14 -6.18 7.05
C HIS A 89 -22.05 -5.18 6.72
N VAL A 90 -21.12 -5.57 5.84
CA VAL A 90 -20.04 -4.71 5.34
C VAL A 90 -20.22 -4.49 3.84
N LYS A 91 -20.15 -3.23 3.42
CA LYS A 91 -20.12 -2.85 2.01
C LYS A 91 -19.26 -1.60 1.84
N ASN A 92 -18.00 -1.81 1.55
CA ASN A 92 -17.00 -0.75 1.42
C ASN A 92 -16.62 -0.55 -0.04
N ARG A 93 -16.42 0.71 -0.42
CA ARG A 93 -15.88 1.10 -1.72
C ARG A 93 -14.81 2.17 -1.53
N TYR A 94 -13.71 2.00 -2.23
CA TYR A 94 -12.60 2.94 -2.29
C TYR A 94 -12.27 3.21 -3.76
N ASP A 95 -12.10 4.47 -4.10
CA ASP A 95 -11.74 4.92 -5.44
C ASP A 95 -10.48 5.79 -5.35
N SER A 96 -9.49 5.52 -6.20
CA SER A 96 -8.27 6.33 -6.32
C SER A 96 -8.04 6.69 -7.78
N TYR A 97 -7.85 7.98 -8.04
CA TYR A 97 -7.57 8.53 -9.37
C TYR A 97 -6.09 8.90 -9.43
N VAL A 98 -5.36 8.27 -10.33
CA VAL A 98 -3.90 8.18 -10.29
C VAL A 98 -3.30 8.55 -11.64
N ASP A 99 -2.30 9.41 -11.66
CA ASP A 99 -1.54 9.72 -12.87
C ASP A 99 -0.88 8.47 -13.45
N GLN A 100 -1.01 8.28 -14.77
CA GLN A 100 -0.50 7.06 -15.43
C GLN A 100 1.03 6.99 -15.52
N GLN A 101 1.72 8.12 -15.44
CA GLN A 101 3.17 8.18 -15.56
C GLN A 101 3.87 8.04 -14.21
N THR A 102 3.40 8.79 -13.22
CA THR A 102 4.01 8.84 -11.89
C THR A 102 3.43 7.84 -10.91
N LEU A 103 2.23 7.32 -11.17
CA LEU A 103 1.40 6.50 -10.27
C LEU A 103 1.04 7.21 -8.95
N LEU A 104 1.15 8.54 -8.91
CA LEU A 104 0.77 9.35 -7.76
C LEU A 104 -0.71 9.73 -7.83
N PRO A 105 -1.45 9.70 -6.72
CA PRO A 105 -2.87 10.01 -6.72
C PRO A 105 -3.15 11.51 -6.87
N TYR A 106 -4.24 11.84 -7.57
CA TYR A 106 -4.88 13.16 -7.55
C TYR A 106 -6.00 13.22 -6.54
N GLN A 107 -6.78 12.13 -6.44
CA GLN A 107 -7.95 12.08 -5.58
C GLN A 107 -8.16 10.67 -5.07
N PHE A 108 -8.55 10.60 -3.83
CA PHE A 108 -9.03 9.38 -3.18
C PHE A 108 -10.42 9.64 -2.58
N THR A 109 -11.32 8.68 -2.71
CA THR A 109 -12.61 8.71 -2.02
C THR A 109 -12.90 7.35 -1.39
N GLU A 110 -13.63 7.38 -0.28
CA GLU A 110 -14.11 6.16 0.37
C GLU A 110 -15.58 6.29 0.76
N ASN A 111 -16.29 5.19 0.60
CA ASN A 111 -17.65 4.98 1.09
C ASN A 111 -17.64 3.68 1.89
N VAL A 112 -17.64 3.82 3.21
CA VAL A 112 -17.56 2.72 4.17
C VAL A 112 -18.92 2.53 4.83
N ARG A 113 -19.39 1.30 4.85
CA ARG A 113 -20.62 0.85 5.52
C ARG A 113 -20.33 -0.46 6.25
N GLU A 114 -20.32 -0.41 7.58
CA GLU A 114 -20.00 -1.55 8.45
C GLU A 114 -21.02 -1.61 9.59
N GLY A 115 -22.07 -2.37 9.40
CA GLY A 115 -23.22 -2.37 10.29
C GLY A 115 -23.84 -0.97 10.40
N ASN A 116 -23.82 -0.41 11.61
CA ASN A 116 -24.31 0.95 11.87
C ASN A 116 -23.29 2.05 11.56
N TYR A 117 -22.03 1.69 11.36
CA TYR A 117 -21.00 2.66 11.03
C TYR A 117 -21.04 3.03 9.55
N LYS A 118 -21.09 4.33 9.28
CA LYS A 118 -21.06 4.88 7.91
C LYS A 118 -20.06 6.02 7.86
N ARG A 119 -19.22 6.00 6.83
CA ARG A 119 -18.24 7.05 6.58
C ARG A 119 -18.13 7.29 5.08
N ASN A 120 -18.23 8.56 4.70
CA ASN A 120 -17.85 9.04 3.38
C ASN A 120 -16.73 10.05 3.58
N SER A 121 -15.60 9.86 2.92
CA SER A 121 -14.51 10.84 2.98
C SER A 121 -13.78 10.94 1.65
N TYR A 122 -13.00 12.01 1.50
CA TYR A 122 -12.17 12.27 0.35
C TYR A 122 -10.82 12.84 0.77
N ALA A 123 -9.84 12.73 -0.15
CA ALA A 123 -8.56 13.39 -0.09
C ALA A 123 -8.14 13.80 -1.51
N ASN A 124 -7.99 15.11 -1.76
CA ASN A 124 -7.47 15.67 -3.00
C ASN A 124 -6.00 16.03 -2.79
N PHE A 125 -5.13 15.53 -3.66
CA PHE A 125 -3.68 15.70 -3.56
C PHE A 125 -3.24 16.83 -4.49
N ASP A 126 -2.84 17.94 -3.89
CA ASP A 126 -2.18 19.04 -4.57
C ASP A 126 -0.68 18.76 -4.64
N ARG A 127 -0.17 18.46 -5.84
CA ARG A 127 1.22 18.10 -6.06
C ARG A 127 2.15 19.32 -6.16
N GLU A 128 1.63 20.47 -6.56
CA GLU A 128 2.40 21.69 -6.66
C GLU A 128 2.72 22.26 -5.28
N ASP A 129 1.71 22.32 -4.42
CA ASP A 129 1.83 22.85 -3.06
C ASP A 129 2.21 21.77 -2.01
N ASN A 130 2.33 20.50 -2.38
CA ASN A 130 2.56 19.39 -1.45
C ASN A 130 1.54 19.37 -0.30
N LYS A 131 0.27 19.47 -0.64
CA LYS A 131 -0.86 19.47 0.29
C LYS A 131 -1.88 18.40 -0.04
N VAL A 132 -2.61 17.97 0.97
CA VAL A 132 -3.81 17.17 0.83
C VAL A 132 -4.98 17.92 1.43
N GLN A 133 -5.97 18.24 0.60
CA GLN A 133 -7.26 18.73 1.05
C GLN A 133 -8.18 17.55 1.29
N ALA A 134 -8.42 17.21 2.53
CA ALA A 134 -9.25 16.09 2.95
C ALA A 134 -10.55 16.56 3.60
N SER A 135 -11.49 15.63 3.82
CA SER A 135 -12.78 15.90 4.48
C SER A 135 -12.65 16.55 5.87
N LYS A 136 -11.49 16.44 6.51
CA LYS A 136 -11.23 16.92 7.87
C LYS A 136 -10.26 18.11 7.94
N GLY A 137 -9.85 18.66 6.81
CA GLY A 137 -8.95 19.81 6.73
C GLY A 137 -7.88 19.67 5.65
N THR A 138 -6.94 20.62 5.63
CA THR A 138 -5.81 20.65 4.72
C THR A 138 -4.53 20.35 5.48
N TYR A 139 -3.66 19.51 4.89
CA TYR A 139 -2.47 18.97 5.53
C TYR A 139 -1.28 19.10 4.59
N ASN A 140 -0.13 19.54 5.11
CA ASN A 140 1.13 19.46 4.38
C ASN A 140 1.62 18.00 4.36
N VAL A 141 2.05 17.55 3.19
CA VAL A 141 2.50 16.16 2.98
C VAL A 141 3.80 16.13 2.18
N PRO A 142 4.63 15.10 2.31
CA PRO A 142 5.75 14.88 1.38
C PRO A 142 5.27 14.74 -0.07
N ALA A 143 6.09 15.14 -1.04
CA ALA A 143 5.75 15.14 -2.47
C ALA A 143 5.25 13.77 -2.98
N ASN A 144 5.88 12.68 -2.52
CA ASN A 144 5.57 11.31 -2.94
C ASN A 144 4.63 10.60 -1.93
N THR A 145 3.57 11.30 -1.52
CA THR A 145 2.56 10.70 -0.63
C THR A 145 1.45 10.06 -1.44
N PHE A 146 1.15 8.80 -1.11
CA PHE A 146 0.07 8.00 -1.72
C PHE A 146 -1.20 8.04 -0.88
N ASP A 147 -2.32 7.58 -1.44
CA ASP A 147 -3.42 6.99 -0.69
C ASP A 147 -3.21 5.47 -0.58
N ILE A 148 -4.05 4.77 0.17
CA ILE A 148 -3.86 3.34 0.44
C ILE A 148 -4.01 2.47 -0.83
N ILE A 149 -4.83 2.88 -1.79
CA ILE A 149 -5.06 2.12 -3.02
C ILE A 149 -3.94 2.38 -4.03
N SER A 150 -3.56 3.64 -4.22
CA SER A 150 -2.44 4.00 -5.11
C SER A 150 -1.12 3.43 -4.58
N LEU A 151 -0.91 3.41 -3.25
CA LEU A 151 0.24 2.75 -2.62
C LEU A 151 0.32 1.26 -3.00
N TYR A 152 -0.81 0.54 -2.94
CA TYR A 152 -0.89 -0.87 -3.31
C TYR A 152 -0.47 -1.10 -4.77
N TYR A 153 -1.01 -0.31 -5.72
CA TYR A 153 -0.68 -0.45 -7.13
C TYR A 153 0.75 0.00 -7.44
N PHE A 154 1.25 1.04 -6.78
CA PHE A 154 2.64 1.46 -6.88
C PHE A 154 3.59 0.35 -6.38
N ALA A 155 3.30 -0.25 -5.23
CA ALA A 155 4.11 -1.35 -4.68
C ALA A 155 4.21 -2.55 -5.63
N ARG A 156 3.17 -2.86 -6.41
CA ARG A 156 3.21 -3.89 -7.47
C ARG A 156 4.18 -3.55 -8.61
N SER A 157 4.46 -2.27 -8.81
CA SER A 157 5.33 -1.77 -9.89
C SER A 157 6.81 -1.65 -9.48
N LEU A 158 7.15 -1.89 -8.22
CA LEU A 158 8.52 -1.80 -7.70
C LEU A 158 9.45 -2.80 -8.38
N ASP A 159 10.67 -2.37 -8.71
CA ASP A 159 11.72 -3.29 -9.15
C ASP A 159 12.41 -3.92 -7.94
N LEU A 160 12.03 -5.15 -7.64
CA LEU A 160 12.57 -5.93 -6.52
C LEU A 160 13.71 -6.88 -6.92
N LYS A 161 14.34 -6.69 -8.09
CA LYS A 161 15.38 -7.63 -8.58
C LYS A 161 16.62 -7.65 -7.72
N ASN A 162 17.02 -6.50 -7.21
CA ASN A 162 18.27 -6.31 -6.47
C ASN A 162 18.07 -6.16 -4.96
N ILE A 163 16.85 -6.40 -4.46
CA ILE A 163 16.54 -6.31 -3.03
C ILE A 163 16.97 -7.59 -2.33
N SER A 164 17.66 -7.47 -1.19
CA SER A 164 18.07 -8.59 -0.35
C SER A 164 17.00 -8.91 0.69
N VAL A 165 16.96 -10.16 1.16
CA VAL A 165 16.04 -10.57 2.23
C VAL A 165 16.33 -9.74 3.50
N GLY A 166 15.27 -9.17 4.08
CA GLY A 166 15.32 -8.26 5.23
C GLY A 166 15.43 -6.78 4.85
N GLU A 167 15.71 -6.44 3.60
CA GLU A 167 15.66 -5.05 3.16
C GLU A 167 14.23 -4.56 2.98
N SER A 168 14.03 -3.27 3.15
CA SER A 168 12.71 -2.63 3.08
C SER A 168 12.67 -1.51 2.06
N VAL A 169 11.54 -1.40 1.37
CA VAL A 169 11.18 -0.23 0.56
C VAL A 169 10.34 0.71 1.43
N HIS A 170 10.69 2.01 1.41
CA HIS A 170 10.05 3.03 2.23
C HIS A 170 9.20 3.95 1.37
N MET A 171 7.94 4.12 1.76
CA MET A 171 6.97 5.00 1.13
C MET A 171 6.15 5.72 2.18
N ASN A 172 5.34 6.68 1.76
CA ASN A 172 4.43 7.41 2.65
C ASN A 172 3.01 7.39 2.08
N TYR A 173 2.02 7.27 2.96
CA TYR A 173 0.63 7.39 2.57
C TYR A 173 -0.15 8.28 3.53
N PHE A 174 -1.11 9.00 2.99
CA PHE A 174 -2.03 9.82 3.77
C PHE A 174 -3.25 9.02 4.15
N LEU A 175 -3.62 9.06 5.42
CA LEU A 175 -4.83 8.46 5.94
C LEU A 175 -5.46 9.38 6.99
N ASP A 176 -6.74 9.67 6.85
CA ASP A 176 -7.52 10.52 7.76
C ASP A 176 -6.99 11.96 7.90
N LYS A 177 -5.96 12.16 8.72
CA LYS A 177 -5.43 13.48 9.11
C LYS A 177 -3.91 13.51 9.14
N ALA A 178 -3.26 12.42 8.78
CA ALA A 178 -1.82 12.28 8.94
C ALA A 178 -1.18 11.50 7.80
N VAL A 179 0.11 11.72 7.62
CA VAL A 179 0.98 10.91 6.79
C VAL A 179 1.59 9.81 7.65
N TYR A 180 1.54 8.58 7.15
CA TYR A 180 2.12 7.42 7.79
C TYR A 180 3.20 6.80 6.91
N PRO A 181 4.27 6.28 7.50
CA PRO A 181 5.25 5.49 6.77
C PRO A 181 4.64 4.14 6.37
N ALA A 182 4.97 3.70 5.17
CA ALA A 182 4.70 2.36 4.67
C ALA A 182 6.03 1.69 4.33
N ASN A 183 6.51 0.85 5.23
CA ASN A 183 7.72 0.07 5.02
C ASN A 183 7.31 -1.32 4.56
N ILE A 184 7.83 -1.77 3.42
CA ILE A 184 7.56 -3.09 2.87
C ILE A 184 8.85 -3.89 2.91
N GLU A 185 8.95 -4.82 3.85
CA GLU A 185 10.10 -5.72 4.00
C GLU A 185 10.01 -6.87 3.00
N TYR A 186 11.08 -7.15 2.30
CA TYR A 186 11.21 -8.30 1.42
C TYR A 186 11.65 -9.54 2.21
N LEU A 187 10.85 -10.59 2.20
CA LEU A 187 11.06 -11.84 2.94
C LEU A 187 11.57 -13.00 2.06
N GLY A 188 11.83 -12.76 0.78
CA GLY A 188 12.31 -13.78 -0.14
C GLY A 188 11.24 -14.34 -1.07
N LYS A 189 11.52 -15.52 -1.63
CA LYS A 189 10.62 -16.23 -2.55
C LYS A 189 10.07 -17.48 -1.88
N GLU A 190 8.81 -17.78 -2.16
CA GLU A 190 8.11 -18.94 -1.61
C GLU A 190 7.12 -19.48 -2.64
N THR A 191 6.98 -20.79 -2.71
CA THR A 191 5.93 -21.40 -3.53
C THR A 191 4.75 -21.76 -2.64
N ILE A 192 3.57 -21.25 -2.98
CA ILE A 192 2.34 -21.49 -2.21
C ILE A 192 1.30 -22.20 -3.07
N SER A 193 0.42 -22.96 -2.43
CA SER A 193 -0.76 -23.56 -3.05
C SER A 193 -2.02 -22.81 -2.60
N THR A 194 -2.91 -22.53 -3.54
CA THR A 194 -4.18 -21.87 -3.34
C THR A 194 -5.29 -22.65 -4.05
N GLU A 195 -6.55 -22.25 -3.88
CA GLU A 195 -7.68 -22.84 -4.61
C GLU A 195 -7.54 -22.67 -6.13
N THR A 196 -6.82 -21.63 -6.60
CA THR A 196 -6.64 -21.35 -8.03
C THR A 196 -5.39 -22.01 -8.63
N GLY A 197 -4.58 -22.71 -7.83
CA GLY A 197 -3.39 -23.41 -8.26
C GLY A 197 -2.15 -23.14 -7.40
N LYS A 198 -1.00 -23.60 -7.87
CA LYS A 198 0.30 -23.44 -7.23
C LYS A 198 1.05 -22.27 -7.86
N TYR A 199 1.60 -21.37 -7.04
CA TYR A 199 2.26 -20.16 -7.52
C TYR A 199 3.63 -20.01 -6.90
N GLU A 200 4.62 -19.64 -7.71
CA GLU A 200 5.88 -19.08 -7.23
C GLU A 200 5.65 -17.61 -6.89
N CYS A 201 5.94 -17.22 -5.66
CA CYS A 201 5.63 -15.89 -5.13
C CYS A 201 6.86 -15.21 -4.55
N ILE A 202 6.84 -13.89 -4.59
CA ILE A 202 7.62 -13.00 -3.74
C ILE A 202 6.81 -12.79 -2.47
N LYS A 203 7.43 -12.99 -1.31
CA LYS A 203 6.82 -12.74 0.00
C LYS A 203 7.31 -11.41 0.55
N VAL A 204 6.37 -10.56 0.98
CA VAL A 204 6.68 -9.28 1.60
C VAL A 204 5.84 -9.08 2.86
N SER A 205 6.32 -8.20 3.75
CA SER A 205 5.61 -7.82 4.98
C SER A 205 5.53 -6.29 5.07
N PRO A 206 4.37 -5.68 4.82
CA PRO A 206 4.19 -4.25 5.04
C PRO A 206 3.97 -3.94 6.51
N THR A 207 4.47 -2.77 6.97
CA THR A 207 4.17 -2.24 8.29
C THR A 207 2.70 -1.84 8.40
N LEU A 208 2.03 -2.30 9.44
CA LEU A 208 0.65 -1.94 9.75
C LEU A 208 0.57 -0.76 10.73
N GLN A 209 -0.45 0.07 10.56
CA GLN A 209 -0.77 1.09 11.55
C GLN A 209 -1.68 0.50 12.65
N PRO A 210 -1.25 0.50 13.91
CA PRO A 210 -2.08 0.07 15.04
C PRO A 210 -3.35 0.90 15.13
N GLY A 211 -4.46 0.27 15.50
CA GLY A 211 -5.74 0.97 15.62
C GLY A 211 -6.89 0.04 15.94
N ARG A 212 -8.06 0.35 15.39
CA ARG A 212 -9.29 -0.41 15.64
C ARG A 212 -9.22 -1.88 15.21
N VAL A 213 -8.45 -2.19 14.16
CA VAL A 213 -8.38 -3.53 13.54
C VAL A 213 -7.07 -4.23 13.89
N PHE A 214 -5.96 -3.51 13.92
CA PHE A 214 -4.63 -4.07 14.10
C PHE A 214 -4.07 -3.74 15.49
N ARG A 215 -3.45 -4.73 16.13
CA ARG A 215 -2.63 -4.51 17.32
C ARG A 215 -1.30 -3.90 16.91
N ARG A 216 -0.53 -3.41 17.88
CA ARG A 216 0.81 -2.84 17.65
C ARG A 216 1.79 -3.85 17.04
N ASP A 217 1.64 -5.11 17.38
CA ASP A 217 2.47 -6.25 16.97
C ASP A 217 1.84 -7.08 15.83
N SER A 218 0.68 -6.68 15.30
CA SER A 218 0.04 -7.37 14.19
C SER A 218 0.93 -7.41 12.96
N LYS A 219 1.00 -8.58 12.33
CA LYS A 219 1.77 -8.81 11.10
C LYS A 219 0.85 -9.00 9.92
N MET A 220 1.35 -8.60 8.77
CA MET A 220 0.75 -8.89 7.48
C MET A 220 1.80 -9.53 6.57
N TYR A 221 1.40 -10.57 5.88
CA TYR A 221 2.21 -11.20 4.86
C TYR A 221 1.46 -11.17 3.52
N ILE A 222 2.16 -10.81 2.47
CA ILE A 222 1.61 -10.76 1.12
C ILE A 222 2.48 -11.62 0.22
N TRP A 223 1.87 -12.60 -0.45
CA TRP A 223 2.49 -13.42 -1.49
C TRP A 223 2.07 -12.89 -2.85
N ILE A 224 3.03 -12.32 -3.56
CA ILE A 224 2.85 -11.66 -4.85
C ILE A 224 3.40 -12.57 -5.93
N SER A 225 2.68 -12.79 -7.04
CA SER A 225 3.16 -13.62 -8.16
C SER A 225 4.55 -13.16 -8.64
N ASN A 226 5.50 -14.09 -8.75
CA ASN A 226 6.86 -13.81 -9.23
C ASN A 226 6.91 -13.75 -10.76
N ASP A 227 6.06 -12.90 -11.34
CA ASP A 227 5.97 -12.63 -12.78
C ASP A 227 5.75 -11.14 -13.06
N ALA A 228 5.54 -10.77 -14.32
CA ALA A 228 5.39 -9.38 -14.73
C ALA A 228 4.08 -8.72 -14.22
N ASN A 229 3.05 -9.48 -13.88
CA ASN A 229 1.79 -8.94 -13.37
C ASN A 229 1.84 -8.58 -11.89
N ARG A 230 2.73 -9.22 -11.09
CA ARG A 230 2.87 -8.92 -9.66
C ARG A 230 1.54 -8.94 -8.89
N ILE A 231 0.64 -9.89 -9.20
CA ILE A 231 -0.64 -9.98 -8.50
C ILE A 231 -0.47 -10.59 -7.12
N PRO A 232 -1.07 -10.02 -6.06
CA PRO A 232 -1.18 -10.70 -4.77
C PRO A 232 -2.02 -11.96 -4.91
N VAL A 233 -1.41 -13.10 -4.65
CA VAL A 233 -2.06 -14.41 -4.71
C VAL A 233 -2.70 -14.75 -3.37
N LYS A 234 -2.03 -14.37 -2.26
CA LYS A 234 -2.51 -14.54 -0.90
C LYS A 234 -2.09 -13.35 -0.05
N ILE A 235 -2.95 -12.92 0.85
CA ILE A 235 -2.65 -11.97 1.92
C ILE A 235 -3.11 -12.62 3.23
N GLU A 236 -2.25 -12.59 4.23
CA GLU A 236 -2.57 -13.04 5.58
C GLU A 236 -2.28 -11.90 6.54
N VAL A 237 -3.26 -11.51 7.35
CA VAL A 237 -3.13 -10.39 8.27
C VAL A 237 -3.69 -10.75 9.65
N GLU A 238 -2.87 -10.54 10.67
CA GLU A 238 -3.29 -10.66 12.05
C GLU A 238 -4.17 -9.48 12.45
N ILE A 239 -5.31 -9.77 13.05
CA ILE A 239 -6.23 -8.79 13.61
C ILE A 239 -6.30 -8.93 15.12
N LEU A 240 -7.09 -8.10 15.80
CA LEU A 240 -7.21 -8.14 17.27
C LEU A 240 -7.53 -9.53 17.80
N ILE A 241 -8.33 -10.30 17.09
CA ILE A 241 -8.67 -11.70 17.42
C ILE A 241 -8.53 -12.53 16.15
N GLY A 242 -7.52 -13.41 16.11
CA GLY A 242 -7.28 -14.30 14.98
C GLY A 242 -6.61 -13.64 13.78
N SER A 243 -6.87 -14.17 12.59
CA SER A 243 -6.32 -13.66 11.32
C SER A 243 -7.36 -13.69 10.21
N LEU A 244 -7.17 -12.80 9.24
CA LEU A 244 -7.89 -12.80 7.97
C LEU A 244 -6.96 -13.32 6.87
N ILE A 245 -7.50 -14.17 6.02
CA ILE A 245 -6.80 -14.68 4.83
C ILE A 245 -7.59 -14.22 3.60
N LEU A 246 -6.94 -13.41 2.77
CA LEU A 246 -7.44 -13.06 1.45
C LEU A 246 -6.74 -13.95 0.43
N GLU A 247 -7.49 -14.66 -0.40
CA GLU A 247 -6.96 -15.57 -1.40
C GLU A 247 -7.57 -15.25 -2.77
N LEU A 248 -6.70 -15.17 -3.79
CA LEU A 248 -7.11 -14.90 -5.15
C LEU A 248 -8.06 -15.99 -5.66
N GLN A 249 -9.24 -15.59 -6.10
CA GLN A 249 -10.27 -16.48 -6.65
C GLN A 249 -10.27 -16.50 -8.17
N SER A 250 -10.19 -15.31 -8.76
CA SER A 250 -10.16 -15.15 -10.21
C SER A 250 -9.51 -13.83 -10.60
N TYR A 251 -9.08 -13.78 -11.84
CA TYR A 251 -8.52 -12.58 -12.45
C TYR A 251 -8.93 -12.49 -13.91
N SER A 252 -9.03 -11.29 -14.44
CA SER A 252 -9.24 -11.01 -15.86
C SER A 252 -8.53 -9.71 -16.26
N GLY A 253 -8.36 -9.48 -17.56
CA GLY A 253 -7.77 -8.25 -18.09
C GLY A 253 -6.32 -8.01 -17.72
N LEU A 254 -5.58 -9.05 -17.32
CA LEU A 254 -4.15 -8.93 -16.99
C LEU A 254 -3.35 -8.49 -18.21
N LYS A 255 -2.28 -7.72 -17.95
CA LYS A 255 -1.40 -7.22 -19.00
C LYS A 255 -0.51 -8.30 -19.61
N TYR A 256 -0.10 -9.29 -18.81
CA TYR A 256 0.81 -10.36 -19.19
C TYR A 256 0.25 -11.74 -18.86
N PRO A 257 0.75 -12.81 -19.48
CA PRO A 257 0.48 -14.18 -19.04
C PRO A 257 0.96 -14.40 -17.60
N VAL A 258 0.24 -15.23 -16.83
CA VAL A 258 0.63 -15.59 -15.45
C VAL A 258 1.65 -16.71 -15.49
N THR A 259 2.92 -16.35 -15.61
CA THR A 259 4.03 -17.31 -15.69
C THR A 259 4.50 -17.83 -14.32
N ALA A 260 4.08 -17.19 -13.24
CA ALA A 260 4.34 -17.66 -11.87
C ALA A 260 3.49 -18.88 -11.48
N LYS A 261 2.41 -19.17 -12.20
CA LYS A 261 1.55 -20.34 -11.95
C LYS A 261 2.25 -21.61 -12.41
N ARG A 262 2.36 -22.57 -11.51
CA ARG A 262 2.94 -23.90 -11.77
C ARG A 262 1.83 -24.91 -12.00
N ASN A 263 2.06 -25.84 -12.90
CA ASN A 263 1.17 -26.99 -13.15
C ASN A 263 1.31 -28.02 -12.04
#